data_30f5736749ca83537775574225c85bbb
#
_entry.id   30f5736749ca83537775574225c85bbb
#
_cell.length_a   1.000
_cell.length_b   1.000
_cell.length_c   1.000
_cell.angle_alpha   90.00
_cell.angle_beta   90.00
_cell.angle_gamma   90.00
#
_symmetry.space_group_name_H-M   'P 1'
#
loop_
_entity.id
_entity.type
_entity.pdbx_description
1 polymer ?
#
loop_
_entity_poly.entity_id
_entity_poly.type
_entity_poly.pdbx_seq_one_letter_code
_entity_poly.pdbx_strand_id
1 'polypeptide(L)'
;MYLTTFIFAQIRVFNHFDGENKELVLLSKRITSLLMVLMLLFIFCGCDTDYIAEPSNNDAQVVSDDVVKENVDNNAETEQESISQTPGKPREDLEVEVAPGITSNCGLMRVHFIDVGQADSAFIELGNGQTMLIDAGRSGNASTIINYIKGLQYETIDYVVASHPHDDHIGGMATVLDNFNIGKMYMPKQAHTITAFTNMLDVIENKNIELYTAKAGTSILSSGIIDIDVLAPFADSDSNLNNVSAVVRITYGKTVMLFTGDAEKVIENQLLNSGIDADVLKVGHHGAGSASSSSFIKAVSPDIAVISVGEGNSYGHPHADTLAILNEVGADIYRTDEQGTVVVTADQNKKITVDKKASTVKENAPPVVVQTPVEKIEDNETSVSDNQSKTVYRTKTGKKYHRSGCSYLKSTIPTTVNEAQVMGLGPCSVCNPPR
;
A
#
# COMPACT_ATOMS: atom_id res chain seq x y z
N MET A 1 24.46 -10.05 -0.51
CA MET A 1 23.27 -10.60 0.16
C MET A 1 22.02 -9.72 -0.03
N TYR A 2 22.03 -8.42 0.28
CA TYR A 2 20.85 -7.53 0.11
C TYR A 2 20.38 -7.39 -1.36
N LEU A 3 21.26 -7.32 -2.33
CA LEU A 3 20.90 -7.16 -3.75
C LEU A 3 20.21 -8.41 -4.31
N THR A 4 20.64 -9.59 -3.89
CA THR A 4 20.01 -10.86 -4.28
C THR A 4 18.61 -10.99 -3.70
N THR A 5 18.40 -10.65 -2.43
CA THR A 5 17.08 -10.68 -1.78
C THR A 5 16.12 -9.70 -2.47
N PHE A 6 16.60 -8.50 -2.85
CA PHE A 6 15.79 -7.52 -3.58
C PHE A 6 15.36 -8.03 -4.96
N ILE A 7 16.29 -8.62 -5.71
CA ILE A 7 16.00 -9.20 -7.04
C ILE A 7 14.98 -10.35 -6.92
N PHE A 8 15.12 -11.22 -5.90
CA PHE A 8 14.17 -12.31 -5.68
C PHE A 8 12.78 -11.82 -5.28
N ALA A 9 12.70 -10.79 -4.42
CA ALA A 9 11.42 -10.18 -4.07
C ALA A 9 10.74 -9.53 -5.29
N GLN A 10 11.50 -8.81 -6.12
CA GLN A 10 11.01 -8.23 -7.38
C GLN A 10 10.49 -9.31 -8.34
N ILE A 11 11.23 -10.40 -8.52
CA ILE A 11 10.84 -11.51 -9.40
C ILE A 11 9.60 -12.23 -8.86
N ARG A 12 9.48 -12.43 -7.55
CA ARG A 12 8.28 -13.04 -6.93
C ARG A 12 7.04 -12.18 -7.16
N VAL A 13 7.12 -10.89 -6.87
CA VAL A 13 6.01 -9.95 -7.11
C VAL A 13 5.63 -9.96 -8.59
N PHE A 14 6.60 -9.86 -9.50
CA PHE A 14 6.35 -9.86 -10.93
C PHE A 14 5.66 -11.16 -11.41
N ASN A 15 6.13 -12.31 -10.96
CA ASN A 15 5.56 -13.61 -11.34
C ASN A 15 4.14 -13.85 -10.80
N HIS A 16 3.77 -13.20 -9.69
CA HIS A 16 2.44 -13.35 -9.08
C HIS A 16 1.38 -12.52 -9.80
N PHE A 17 1.77 -11.32 -10.27
CA PHE A 17 0.87 -10.39 -10.96
C PHE A 17 0.65 -10.67 -12.46
N ASP A 18 1.56 -11.40 -13.12
CA ASP A 18 1.46 -11.69 -14.58
C ASP A 18 0.71 -13.00 -14.90
N GLY A 19 -0.19 -13.46 -14.00
CA GLY A 19 -0.95 -14.72 -14.16
C GLY A 19 -1.81 -14.82 -15.43
N GLU A 20 -1.98 -13.74 -16.20
CA GLU A 20 -2.72 -13.74 -17.47
C GLU A 20 -1.89 -14.23 -18.69
N ASN A 21 -0.56 -14.37 -18.56
CA ASN A 21 0.30 -14.78 -19.67
C ASN A 21 1.17 -16.01 -19.32
N LYS A 22 0.56 -17.20 -19.41
CA LYS A 22 1.21 -18.48 -19.07
C LYS A 22 2.55 -18.71 -19.79
N GLU A 23 2.74 -18.19 -21.00
CA GLU A 23 4.00 -18.27 -21.73
C GLU A 23 5.11 -17.41 -21.13
N LEU A 24 4.78 -16.19 -20.67
CA LEU A 24 5.74 -15.28 -20.01
C LEU A 24 6.21 -15.84 -18.65
N VAL A 25 5.29 -16.44 -17.89
CA VAL A 25 5.58 -17.10 -16.59
C VAL A 25 6.50 -18.31 -16.80
N LEU A 26 6.28 -19.10 -17.85
CA LEU A 26 7.18 -20.22 -18.19
C LEU A 26 8.57 -19.74 -18.62
N LEU A 27 8.65 -18.66 -19.38
CA LEU A 27 9.90 -18.04 -19.80
C LEU A 27 10.67 -17.45 -18.61
N SER A 28 9.99 -16.76 -17.70
CA SER A 28 10.61 -16.20 -16.49
C SER A 28 11.13 -17.29 -15.57
N LYS A 29 10.39 -18.40 -15.36
CA LYS A 29 10.84 -19.57 -14.59
C LYS A 29 12.07 -20.23 -15.21
N ARG A 30 12.15 -20.31 -16.55
CA ARG A 30 13.33 -20.83 -17.27
C ARG A 30 14.54 -19.91 -17.14
N ILE A 31 14.34 -18.59 -17.21
CA ILE A 31 15.41 -17.59 -17.04
C ILE A 31 15.93 -17.59 -15.59
N THR A 32 15.05 -17.69 -14.59
CA THR A 32 15.43 -17.77 -13.16
C THR A 32 16.22 -19.05 -12.88
N SER A 33 15.80 -20.18 -13.44
CA SER A 33 16.51 -21.45 -13.31
C SER A 33 17.89 -21.39 -13.99
N LEU A 34 18.00 -20.74 -15.16
CA LEU A 34 19.26 -20.57 -15.87
C LEU A 34 20.22 -19.65 -15.12
N LEU A 35 19.72 -18.56 -14.53
CA LEU A 35 20.51 -17.65 -13.69
C LEU A 35 20.99 -18.32 -12.39
N MET A 36 20.18 -19.19 -11.78
CA MET A 36 20.58 -20.00 -10.63
C MET A 36 21.72 -20.97 -10.98
N VAL A 37 21.61 -21.65 -12.11
CA VAL A 37 22.66 -22.56 -12.58
C VAL A 37 23.95 -21.79 -12.91
N LEU A 38 23.85 -20.64 -13.55
CA LEU A 38 24.99 -19.75 -13.81
C LEU A 38 25.65 -19.24 -12.50
N MET A 39 24.85 -18.89 -11.50
CA MET A 39 25.37 -18.43 -10.20
C MET A 39 26.06 -19.57 -9.43
N LEU A 40 25.52 -20.80 -9.50
CA LEU A 40 26.18 -21.98 -8.94
C LEU A 40 27.50 -22.30 -9.66
N LEU A 41 27.57 -22.14 -10.99
CA LEU A 41 28.79 -22.29 -11.75
C LEU A 41 29.86 -21.25 -11.38
N PHE A 42 29.49 -20.01 -11.05
CA PHE A 42 30.44 -19.00 -10.57
C PHE A 42 30.96 -19.27 -9.14
N ILE A 43 30.19 -19.95 -8.29
CA ILE A 43 30.61 -20.34 -6.92
C ILE A 43 31.62 -21.52 -6.99
N PHE A 44 31.55 -22.38 -8.01
CA PHE A 44 32.47 -23.49 -8.19
C PHE A 44 33.70 -23.16 -9.03
N CYS A 45 33.78 -21.97 -9.66
CA CYS A 45 34.91 -21.58 -10.55
C CYS A 45 35.89 -20.63 -9.89
N GLY A 46 35.88 -20.52 -8.57
CA GLY A 46 36.78 -19.67 -7.79
C GLY A 46 37.67 -20.48 -6.85
N CYS A 47 38.73 -21.10 -7.40
CA CYS A 47 40.05 -21.40 -6.83
C CYS A 47 40.77 -22.35 -7.74
N ASP A 48 41.77 -21.92 -8.46
CA ASP A 48 43.18 -22.20 -8.33
C ASP A 48 43.94 -21.66 -9.56
N THR A 49 44.89 -20.80 -9.25
CA THR A 49 45.95 -20.37 -10.14
C THR A 49 47.13 -21.34 -10.06
N ASP A 50 47.78 -21.51 -11.21
CA ASP A 50 49.11 -22.07 -11.45
C ASP A 50 49.21 -23.56 -11.83
N TYR A 51 49.41 -23.86 -13.11
CA TYR A 51 50.66 -24.36 -13.66
C TYR A 51 50.62 -24.50 -15.20
N ILE A 52 51.70 -24.06 -15.86
CA ILE A 52 52.01 -24.11 -17.30
C ILE A 52 52.46 -25.52 -17.67
N ALA A 53 51.97 -26.07 -18.79
CA ALA A 53 52.71 -26.86 -19.78
C ALA A 53 51.84 -27.28 -20.97
N GLU A 54 52.26 -26.87 -22.17
CA GLU A 54 51.87 -27.43 -23.49
C GLU A 54 52.86 -28.53 -23.89
N PRO A 55 52.71 -29.19 -25.09
CA PRO A 55 51.53 -29.78 -25.74
C PRO A 55 51.81 -31.24 -26.22
N SER A 56 50.82 -31.99 -26.64
CA SER A 56 51.05 -32.95 -27.76
C SER A 56 49.77 -33.52 -28.37
N ASN A 57 49.79 -33.56 -29.70
CA ASN A 57 48.88 -34.12 -30.71
C ASN A 57 48.34 -35.53 -30.44
N ASN A 58 47.18 -35.88 -30.92
CA ASN A 58 46.92 -36.69 -32.13
C ASN A 58 45.53 -37.30 -32.16
N ASP A 59 44.90 -37.09 -33.32
CA ASP A 59 44.20 -38.04 -34.22
C ASP A 59 42.81 -38.60 -33.82
N ALA A 60 41.83 -38.12 -34.54
CA ALA A 60 41.09 -38.70 -35.67
C ALA A 60 40.23 -39.96 -35.45
N GLN A 61 38.99 -39.85 -35.84
CA GLN A 61 38.13 -40.63 -36.78
C GLN A 61 36.67 -40.65 -36.26
N VAL A 62 35.72 -40.04 -36.95
CA VAL A 62 34.87 -40.40 -38.10
C VAL A 62 34.22 -41.80 -37.99
N VAL A 63 32.91 -41.85 -38.04
CA VAL A 63 31.94 -42.68 -38.77
C VAL A 63 30.54 -42.35 -38.20
N SER A 64 29.66 -41.70 -38.87
CA SER A 64 28.61 -41.91 -39.88
C SER A 64 27.46 -42.85 -39.50
N ASP A 65 26.27 -42.30 -39.77
CA ASP A 65 25.03 -42.88 -40.28
C ASP A 65 24.18 -43.81 -39.39
N ASP A 66 22.93 -43.51 -39.16
CA ASP A 66 21.83 -43.95 -40.02
C ASP A 66 20.46 -43.33 -39.66
N VAL A 67 19.74 -43.09 -40.72
CA VAL A 67 18.38 -42.57 -40.86
C VAL A 67 17.37 -43.71 -40.73
N VAL A 68 16.25 -43.51 -40.05
CA VAL A 68 14.97 -44.15 -40.40
C VAL A 68 13.80 -43.19 -40.23
N LYS A 69 13.14 -42.94 -41.36
CA LYS A 69 11.81 -42.35 -41.51
C LYS A 69 10.76 -43.44 -41.47
N GLU A 70 9.58 -43.16 -40.94
CA GLU A 70 8.26 -43.59 -41.44
C GLU A 70 7.17 -42.74 -40.80
N ASN A 71 6.46 -42.15 -41.47
CA ASN A 71 5.31 -41.80 -42.28
C ASN A 71 3.96 -42.36 -41.80
N VAL A 72 2.99 -41.39 -41.69
CA VAL A 72 1.59 -41.40 -42.23
C VAL A 72 0.55 -42.26 -41.43
N ASP A 73 -0.57 -41.70 -40.95
CA ASP A 73 -1.75 -41.35 -41.74
C ASP A 73 -2.80 -40.59 -40.96
N ASN A 74 -3.53 -39.79 -41.72
CA ASN A 74 -4.74 -39.02 -41.40
C ASN A 74 -5.95 -39.93 -41.11
N ASN A 75 -6.87 -39.47 -40.25
CA ASN A 75 -8.27 -39.39 -40.66
C ASN A 75 -9.09 -38.42 -39.80
N ALA A 76 -9.79 -37.54 -40.46
CA ALA A 76 -10.83 -36.67 -39.98
C ALA A 76 -12.19 -37.38 -39.97
N GLU A 77 -12.99 -37.17 -38.95
CA GLU A 77 -14.42 -37.26 -39.09
C GLU A 77 -15.11 -36.22 -38.20
N THR A 78 -15.92 -35.39 -38.87
CA THR A 78 -16.78 -34.35 -38.40
C THR A 78 -18.12 -34.92 -38.05
N GLU A 79 -18.62 -34.79 -36.82
CA GLU A 79 -20.03 -34.96 -36.58
C GLU A 79 -20.62 -33.65 -35.99
N GLN A 80 -21.51 -33.06 -36.78
CA GLN A 80 -22.45 -32.00 -36.38
C GLN A 80 -23.70 -32.64 -35.80
N GLU A 81 -23.98 -32.39 -34.53
CA GLU A 81 -25.31 -32.60 -33.99
C GLU A 81 -26.03 -31.29 -33.75
N SER A 82 -27.19 -31.17 -34.40
CA SER A 82 -28.15 -30.11 -34.33
C SER A 82 -28.96 -30.18 -33.02
N ILE A 83 -28.96 -29.11 -32.24
CA ILE A 83 -29.79 -29.00 -31.03
C ILE A 83 -31.09 -28.22 -31.36
N SER A 84 -32.18 -28.95 -31.27
CA SER A 84 -33.57 -28.50 -31.30
C SER A 84 -33.89 -27.69 -30.05
N GLN A 85 -34.43 -26.48 -30.22
CA GLN A 85 -34.99 -25.66 -29.14
C GLN A 85 -36.37 -26.14 -28.76
N THR A 86 -36.58 -26.43 -27.47
CA THR A 86 -37.91 -26.55 -26.86
C THR A 86 -38.00 -25.56 -25.68
N PRO A 87 -39.10 -24.78 -25.52
CA PRO A 87 -39.21 -23.78 -24.48
C PRO A 87 -39.49 -24.43 -23.11
N GLY A 88 -38.58 -24.21 -22.16
CA GLY A 88 -38.75 -24.73 -20.81
C GLY A 88 -39.42 -23.74 -19.86
N LYS A 89 -40.26 -24.27 -19.02
CA LYS A 89 -41.04 -23.78 -17.89
C LYS A 89 -40.27 -22.76 -16.99
N PRO A 90 -41.01 -21.88 -16.27
CA PRO A 90 -40.41 -20.96 -15.29
C PRO A 90 -39.73 -21.74 -14.15
N ARG A 91 -38.53 -21.31 -13.77
CA ARG A 91 -37.77 -21.81 -12.62
C ARG A 91 -38.47 -21.34 -11.34
N GLU A 92 -38.87 -22.28 -10.52
CA GLU A 92 -39.24 -22.06 -9.11
C GLU A 92 -38.04 -21.48 -8.35
N ASP A 93 -38.36 -20.51 -7.50
CA ASP A 93 -37.40 -19.87 -6.58
C ASP A 93 -36.79 -20.93 -5.67
N LEU A 94 -35.51 -21.18 -5.82
CA LEU A 94 -34.72 -21.95 -4.86
C LEU A 94 -34.45 -21.03 -3.64
N GLU A 95 -35.24 -21.24 -2.59
CA GLU A 95 -34.88 -20.73 -1.26
C GLU A 95 -33.54 -21.33 -0.87
N VAL A 96 -32.53 -20.46 -0.76
CA VAL A 96 -31.23 -20.81 -0.20
C VAL A 96 -31.41 -20.97 1.29
N GLU A 97 -31.34 -22.17 1.80
CA GLU A 97 -31.24 -22.46 3.25
C GLU A 97 -29.97 -21.82 3.79
N VAL A 98 -30.13 -20.69 4.50
CA VAL A 98 -29.06 -20.02 5.25
C VAL A 98 -28.79 -20.84 6.50
N ALA A 99 -27.55 -21.31 6.66
CA ALA A 99 -27.10 -22.01 7.85
C ALA A 99 -27.39 -21.19 9.14
N PRO A 100 -27.90 -21.82 10.22
CA PRO A 100 -28.24 -21.09 11.44
C PRO A 100 -26.96 -20.65 12.19
N GLY A 101 -26.70 -19.36 12.25
CA GLY A 101 -25.61 -18.78 13.04
C GLY A 101 -25.18 -17.36 12.67
N ILE A 102 -25.54 -16.88 11.49
CA ILE A 102 -25.22 -15.51 11.08
C ILE A 102 -26.50 -14.68 11.19
N THR A 103 -26.61 -13.88 12.26
CA THR A 103 -27.56 -12.77 12.25
C THR A 103 -27.09 -11.82 11.16
N SER A 104 -27.64 -11.98 9.96
CA SER A 104 -27.32 -11.14 8.81
C SER A 104 -27.68 -9.69 9.15
N ASN A 105 -26.66 -8.90 9.51
CA ASN A 105 -26.75 -7.44 9.48
C ASN A 105 -26.81 -6.95 8.01
N CYS A 106 -27.59 -7.62 7.19
CA CYS A 106 -27.81 -7.25 5.81
C CYS A 106 -28.39 -5.85 5.77
N GLY A 107 -27.63 -4.91 5.23
CA GLY A 107 -28.04 -3.52 5.08
C GLY A 107 -27.28 -2.47 5.90
N LEU A 108 -26.34 -2.86 6.76
CA LEU A 108 -25.42 -1.94 7.40
C LEU A 108 -23.97 -2.29 7.06
N MET A 109 -23.19 -1.29 6.68
CA MET A 109 -21.75 -1.40 6.60
C MET A 109 -21.15 -0.95 7.93
N ARG A 110 -20.15 -1.68 8.45
CA ARG A 110 -19.37 -1.27 9.62
C ARG A 110 -17.90 -1.27 9.29
N VAL A 111 -17.24 -0.19 9.65
CA VAL A 111 -15.78 -0.06 9.55
C VAL A 111 -15.22 0.02 10.95
N HIS A 112 -14.40 -0.97 11.29
CA HIS A 112 -13.71 -1.07 12.56
C HIS A 112 -12.27 -0.59 12.35
N PHE A 113 -11.97 0.64 12.74
CA PHE A 113 -10.60 1.15 12.80
C PHE A 113 -9.97 0.61 14.08
N ILE A 114 -9.27 -0.53 13.94
CA ILE A 114 -8.77 -1.29 15.08
C ILE A 114 -7.59 -0.54 15.71
N ASP A 115 -7.62 -0.37 17.04
CA ASP A 115 -6.47 0.17 17.76
C ASP A 115 -5.32 -0.84 17.77
N VAL A 116 -4.33 -0.54 16.96
CA VAL A 116 -3.08 -1.29 16.80
C VAL A 116 -1.86 -0.42 17.15
N GLY A 117 -2.08 0.65 17.92
CA GLY A 117 -1.05 1.64 18.23
C GLY A 117 -0.65 2.46 17.01
N GLN A 118 0.65 2.76 16.86
CA GLN A 118 1.19 3.55 15.73
C GLN A 118 1.29 2.67 14.48
N ALA A 119 0.13 2.38 13.87
CA ALA A 119 -0.03 1.47 12.73
C ALA A 119 -1.47 1.56 12.18
N ASP A 120 -1.74 0.96 11.02
CA ASP A 120 -3.06 0.91 10.40
C ASP A 120 -3.63 -0.52 10.37
N SER A 121 -4.91 -0.63 10.72
CA SER A 121 -5.73 -1.81 10.43
C SER A 121 -7.20 -1.42 10.44
N ALA A 122 -7.91 -1.66 9.34
CA ALA A 122 -9.35 -1.44 9.25
C ALA A 122 -10.05 -2.72 8.78
N PHE A 123 -10.92 -3.28 9.63
CA PHE A 123 -11.78 -4.39 9.26
C PHE A 123 -13.17 -3.87 8.89
N ILE A 124 -13.74 -4.35 7.79
CA ILE A 124 -14.96 -3.82 7.21
C ILE A 124 -15.96 -4.97 7.03
N GLU A 125 -17.09 -4.86 7.70
CA GLU A 125 -18.28 -5.64 7.41
C GLU A 125 -19.03 -4.94 6.27
N LEU A 126 -18.97 -5.47 5.07
CA LEU A 126 -19.69 -4.93 3.92
C LEU A 126 -21.20 -5.21 4.06
N GLY A 127 -22.03 -4.26 3.68
CA GLY A 127 -23.50 -4.39 3.85
C GLY A 127 -24.16 -5.53 3.09
N ASN A 128 -23.42 -6.28 2.27
CA ASN A 128 -23.84 -7.48 1.56
C ASN A 128 -23.44 -8.80 2.26
N GLY A 129 -22.85 -8.72 3.45
CA GLY A 129 -22.39 -9.88 4.23
C GLY A 129 -20.98 -10.34 3.94
N GLN A 130 -20.28 -9.73 2.96
CA GLN A 130 -18.85 -9.94 2.73
C GLN A 130 -18.02 -9.08 3.66
N THR A 131 -16.72 -9.39 3.75
CA THR A 131 -15.77 -8.72 4.63
C THR A 131 -14.53 -8.25 3.89
N MET A 132 -13.92 -7.20 4.42
CA MET A 132 -12.68 -6.66 3.89
C MET A 132 -11.73 -6.28 5.02
N LEU A 133 -10.42 -6.47 4.82
CA LEU A 133 -9.37 -5.96 5.69
C LEU A 133 -8.45 -5.06 4.89
N ILE A 134 -8.22 -3.84 5.38
CA ILE A 134 -7.21 -2.92 4.85
C ILE A 134 -6.13 -2.80 5.91
N ASP A 135 -4.92 -3.23 5.57
CA ASP A 135 -3.74 -3.28 6.43
C ASP A 135 -3.86 -4.14 7.69
N ALA A 136 -2.75 -4.55 8.26
CA ALA A 136 -2.67 -5.49 9.39
C ALA A 136 -1.64 -5.07 10.45
N GLY A 137 -1.35 -3.78 10.55
CA GLY A 137 -0.47 -3.23 11.56
C GLY A 137 0.94 -3.83 11.56
N ARG A 138 1.64 -3.66 12.67
CA ARG A 138 2.96 -4.26 12.88
C ARG A 138 2.86 -5.75 13.23
N SER A 139 3.95 -6.48 13.14
CA SER A 139 4.00 -7.92 13.48
C SER A 139 3.46 -8.22 14.88
N GLY A 140 3.70 -7.34 15.85
CA GLY A 140 3.17 -7.43 17.22
C GLY A 140 1.65 -7.25 17.35
N ASN A 141 0.99 -6.69 16.35
CA ASN A 141 -0.44 -6.42 16.37
C ASN A 141 -1.31 -7.58 15.82
N ALA A 142 -0.71 -8.57 15.15
CA ALA A 142 -1.43 -9.63 14.48
C ALA A 142 -2.43 -10.34 15.39
N SER A 143 -2.03 -10.69 16.63
CA SER A 143 -2.92 -11.35 17.59
C SER A 143 -4.09 -10.47 18.02
N THR A 144 -3.90 -9.16 18.16
CA THR A 144 -4.98 -8.21 18.46
C THR A 144 -6.01 -8.21 17.35
N ILE A 145 -5.56 -8.10 16.10
CA ILE A 145 -6.43 -8.09 14.91
C ILE A 145 -7.18 -9.40 14.77
N ILE A 146 -6.48 -10.54 14.88
CA ILE A 146 -7.07 -11.88 14.79
C ILE A 146 -8.15 -12.09 15.87
N ASN A 147 -7.83 -11.77 17.12
CA ASN A 147 -8.77 -11.92 18.22
C ASN A 147 -9.97 -11.00 18.08
N TYR A 148 -9.77 -9.76 17.57
CA TYR A 148 -10.85 -8.82 17.30
C TYR A 148 -11.81 -9.37 16.24
N ILE A 149 -11.30 -9.80 15.08
CA ILE A 149 -12.12 -10.32 13.98
C ILE A 149 -12.80 -11.64 14.36
N LYS A 150 -12.10 -12.56 15.04
CA LYS A 150 -12.71 -13.80 15.56
C LYS A 150 -13.75 -13.53 16.65
N GLY A 151 -13.57 -12.47 17.46
CA GLY A 151 -14.57 -12.00 18.41
C GLY A 151 -15.88 -11.54 17.76
N LEU A 152 -15.80 -11.05 16.52
CA LEU A 152 -16.95 -10.76 15.65
C LEU A 152 -17.50 -12.00 14.94
N GLN A 153 -16.93 -13.18 15.20
CA GLN A 153 -17.33 -14.50 14.66
C GLN A 153 -17.05 -14.67 13.15
N TYR A 154 -16.07 -13.97 12.59
CA TYR A 154 -15.64 -14.17 11.20
C TYR A 154 -14.47 -15.16 11.13
N GLU A 155 -14.54 -16.08 10.17
CA GLU A 155 -13.48 -17.05 9.81
C GLU A 155 -12.96 -16.82 8.39
N THR A 156 -13.62 -15.94 7.64
CA THR A 156 -13.29 -15.60 6.24
C THR A 156 -13.13 -14.09 6.11
N ILE A 157 -12.13 -13.67 5.33
CA ILE A 157 -11.97 -12.31 4.87
C ILE A 157 -12.01 -12.36 3.34
N ASP A 158 -13.10 -11.82 2.75
CA ASP A 158 -13.33 -11.93 1.29
C ASP A 158 -12.32 -11.11 0.50
N TYR A 159 -11.95 -9.93 1.00
CA TYR A 159 -11.01 -9.01 0.36
C TYR A 159 -9.97 -8.54 1.36
N VAL A 160 -8.69 -8.62 0.99
CA VAL A 160 -7.59 -8.04 1.76
C VAL A 160 -6.88 -7.01 0.89
N VAL A 161 -6.61 -5.84 1.44
CA VAL A 161 -5.77 -4.82 0.80
C VAL A 161 -4.57 -4.54 1.68
N ALA A 162 -3.37 -4.69 1.12
CA ALA A 162 -2.15 -4.11 1.69
C ALA A 162 -1.91 -2.77 1.01
N SER A 163 -2.00 -1.67 1.75
CA SER A 163 -1.89 -0.33 1.16
C SER A 163 -0.52 -0.08 0.57
N HIS A 164 0.54 -0.35 1.32
CA HIS A 164 1.93 -0.22 0.88
C HIS A 164 2.87 -1.04 1.79
N PRO A 165 4.14 -1.29 1.38
CA PRO A 165 4.99 -2.28 2.04
C PRO A 165 5.78 -1.77 3.26
N HIS A 166 5.23 -0.86 4.08
CA HIS A 166 5.81 -0.52 5.37
C HIS A 166 5.38 -1.48 6.48
N ASP A 167 6.22 -1.66 7.50
CA ASP A 167 6.00 -2.61 8.61
C ASP A 167 4.74 -2.30 9.42
N ASP A 168 4.39 -1.04 9.59
CA ASP A 168 3.19 -0.60 10.32
C ASP A 168 1.87 -0.77 9.54
N HIS A 169 1.95 -1.29 8.31
CA HIS A 169 0.80 -1.67 7.48
C HIS A 169 0.75 -3.16 7.18
N ILE A 170 1.90 -3.78 6.88
CA ILE A 170 1.94 -5.21 6.50
C ILE A 170 2.66 -6.10 7.51
N GLY A 171 3.15 -5.55 8.63
CA GLY A 171 3.92 -6.31 9.62
C GLY A 171 3.20 -7.53 10.16
N GLY A 172 1.91 -7.40 10.46
CA GLY A 172 1.04 -8.47 10.92
C GLY A 172 0.42 -9.32 9.82
N MET A 173 0.52 -8.90 8.55
CA MET A 173 -0.25 -9.46 7.43
C MET A 173 -0.06 -10.97 7.26
N ALA A 174 1.18 -11.45 7.24
CA ALA A 174 1.46 -12.88 7.09
C ALA A 174 0.71 -13.72 8.13
N THR A 175 0.73 -13.31 9.39
CA THR A 175 0.07 -14.03 10.49
C THR A 175 -1.46 -13.95 10.37
N VAL A 176 -2.00 -12.80 9.96
CA VAL A 176 -3.44 -12.63 9.72
C VAL A 176 -3.90 -13.52 8.57
N LEU A 177 -3.21 -13.47 7.41
CA LEU A 177 -3.53 -14.32 6.26
C LEU A 177 -3.51 -15.82 6.59
N ASP A 178 -2.59 -16.25 7.47
CA ASP A 178 -2.49 -17.65 7.88
C ASP A 178 -3.67 -18.10 8.76
N ASN A 179 -4.29 -17.17 9.51
CA ASN A 179 -5.34 -17.46 10.48
C ASN A 179 -6.78 -17.38 9.94
N PHE A 180 -6.99 -16.91 8.71
CA PHE A 180 -8.31 -16.77 8.08
C PHE A 180 -8.36 -17.43 6.71
N ASN A 181 -9.57 -17.78 6.26
CA ASN A 181 -9.82 -18.08 4.85
C ASN A 181 -9.83 -16.76 4.10
N ILE A 182 -8.96 -16.63 3.08
CA ILE A 182 -8.84 -15.41 2.30
C ILE A 182 -9.41 -15.62 0.90
N GLY A 183 -10.31 -14.73 0.50
CA GLY A 183 -10.86 -14.74 -0.85
C GLY A 183 -9.86 -14.18 -1.85
N LYS A 184 -9.67 -12.87 -1.87
CA LYS A 184 -8.76 -12.18 -2.80
C LYS A 184 -7.90 -11.17 -2.05
N MET A 185 -6.66 -11.03 -2.50
CA MET A 185 -5.74 -10.02 -1.96
C MET A 185 -5.33 -9.03 -3.04
N TYR A 186 -5.21 -7.78 -2.65
CA TYR A 186 -4.81 -6.65 -3.49
C TYR A 186 -3.63 -5.93 -2.84
N MET A 187 -2.59 -5.63 -3.61
CA MET A 187 -1.46 -4.82 -3.18
C MET A 187 -0.80 -4.11 -4.36
N PRO A 188 -0.14 -2.95 -4.15
CA PRO A 188 0.67 -2.32 -5.18
C PRO A 188 1.82 -3.22 -5.66
N LYS A 189 2.24 -3.04 -6.91
CA LYS A 189 3.34 -3.82 -7.52
C LYS A 189 4.73 -3.38 -7.02
N GLN A 190 4.81 -2.83 -5.82
CA GLN A 190 6.05 -2.37 -5.18
C GLN A 190 6.66 -3.48 -4.32
N ALA A 191 7.83 -3.97 -4.71
CA ALA A 191 8.56 -4.92 -3.88
C ALA A 191 9.34 -4.22 -2.75
N HIS A 192 9.49 -4.93 -1.64
CA HIS A 192 10.31 -4.52 -0.51
C HIS A 192 11.14 -5.68 0.04
N THR A 193 12.21 -5.36 0.79
CA THR A 193 13.15 -6.37 1.33
C THR A 193 12.97 -6.68 2.80
N ILE A 194 11.99 -6.06 3.48
CA ILE A 194 11.72 -6.35 4.88
C ILE A 194 11.15 -7.76 5.05
N THR A 195 11.45 -8.36 6.18
CA THR A 195 11.01 -9.73 6.51
C THR A 195 9.47 -9.87 6.47
N ALA A 196 8.74 -8.84 6.92
CA ALA A 196 7.27 -8.83 6.87
C ALA A 196 6.75 -9.03 5.45
N PHE A 197 7.34 -8.34 4.46
CA PHE A 197 6.95 -8.45 3.06
C PHE A 197 7.24 -9.84 2.49
N THR A 198 8.42 -10.41 2.76
CA THR A 198 8.77 -11.76 2.28
C THR A 198 7.91 -12.84 2.93
N ASN A 199 7.66 -12.75 4.24
CA ASN A 199 6.78 -13.70 4.95
C ASN A 199 5.34 -13.63 4.43
N MET A 200 4.85 -12.44 4.13
CA MET A 200 3.52 -12.27 3.54
C MET A 200 3.42 -12.97 2.18
N LEU A 201 4.40 -12.80 1.31
CA LEU A 201 4.45 -13.49 0.01
C LEU A 201 4.53 -15.01 0.15
N ASP A 202 5.30 -15.51 1.15
CA ASP A 202 5.39 -16.94 1.43
C ASP A 202 4.02 -17.53 1.83
N VAL A 203 3.24 -16.84 2.65
CA VAL A 203 1.89 -17.27 3.03
C VAL A 203 0.93 -17.21 1.85
N ILE A 204 0.96 -16.15 1.03
CA ILE A 204 0.16 -16.02 -0.19
C ILE A 204 0.39 -17.21 -1.13
N GLU A 205 1.68 -17.57 -1.36
CA GLU A 205 2.05 -18.70 -2.20
C GLU A 205 1.60 -20.04 -1.60
N ASN A 206 1.88 -20.28 -0.30
CA ASN A 206 1.56 -21.53 0.39
C ASN A 206 0.06 -21.81 0.48
N LYS A 207 -0.76 -20.77 0.65
CA LYS A 207 -2.23 -20.87 0.74
C LYS A 207 -2.91 -20.72 -0.62
N ASN A 208 -2.17 -20.48 -1.71
CA ASN A 208 -2.68 -20.20 -3.05
C ASN A 208 -3.71 -19.04 -3.06
N ILE A 209 -3.41 -17.96 -2.31
CA ILE A 209 -4.29 -16.78 -2.27
C ILE A 209 -4.18 -16.04 -3.61
N GLU A 210 -5.33 -15.72 -4.21
CA GLU A 210 -5.37 -14.92 -5.44
C GLU A 210 -4.88 -13.50 -5.17
N LEU A 211 -3.77 -13.11 -5.79
CA LEU A 211 -3.15 -11.80 -5.63
C LEU A 211 -3.36 -10.92 -6.86
N TYR A 212 -3.89 -9.73 -6.65
CA TYR A 212 -4.18 -8.73 -7.68
C TYR A 212 -3.39 -7.44 -7.45
N THR A 213 -3.10 -6.72 -8.54
CA THR A 213 -2.46 -5.40 -8.44
C THR A 213 -3.47 -4.35 -7.98
N ALA A 214 -3.19 -3.70 -6.85
CA ALA A 214 -3.88 -2.48 -6.45
C ALA A 214 -3.24 -1.27 -7.14
N LYS A 215 -3.95 -0.65 -8.10
CA LYS A 215 -3.52 0.56 -8.81
C LYS A 215 -4.73 1.36 -9.27
N ALA A 216 -4.52 2.61 -9.64
CA ALA A 216 -5.57 3.47 -10.18
C ALA A 216 -6.38 2.78 -11.28
N GLY A 217 -7.70 2.74 -11.11
CA GLY A 217 -8.65 2.10 -12.03
C GLY A 217 -8.92 0.61 -11.76
N THR A 218 -8.32 0.00 -10.71
CA THR A 218 -8.68 -1.36 -10.29
C THR A 218 -10.01 -1.31 -9.55
N SER A 219 -11.00 -2.10 -9.99
CA SER A 219 -12.24 -2.34 -9.25
C SER A 219 -12.12 -3.66 -8.49
N ILE A 220 -12.26 -3.60 -7.16
CA ILE A 220 -12.21 -4.76 -6.25
C ILE A 220 -13.57 -5.45 -6.22
N LEU A 221 -14.64 -4.65 -6.13
CA LEU A 221 -16.02 -5.11 -6.11
C LEU A 221 -16.91 -4.09 -6.84
N SER A 222 -17.83 -4.57 -7.66
CA SER A 222 -18.93 -3.76 -8.19
C SER A 222 -20.20 -4.59 -8.18
N SER A 223 -21.14 -4.22 -7.32
CA SER A 223 -22.38 -4.98 -7.08
C SER A 223 -23.64 -4.14 -7.29
N GLY A 224 -23.52 -2.90 -7.77
CA GLY A 224 -24.62 -1.96 -7.95
C GLY A 224 -25.07 -1.26 -6.67
N ILE A 225 -24.76 -1.79 -5.49
CA ILE A 225 -25.00 -1.14 -4.18
C ILE A 225 -23.68 -0.81 -3.50
N ILE A 226 -22.68 -1.68 -3.66
CA ILE A 226 -21.33 -1.50 -3.12
C ILE A 226 -20.37 -1.51 -4.30
N ASP A 227 -19.63 -0.44 -4.45
CA ASP A 227 -18.51 -0.36 -5.36
C ASP A 227 -17.23 -0.06 -4.55
N ILE A 228 -16.18 -0.82 -4.81
CA ILE A 228 -14.87 -0.67 -4.16
C ILE A 228 -13.83 -0.49 -5.25
N ASP A 229 -13.27 0.71 -5.31
CA ASP A 229 -12.32 1.10 -6.34
C ASP A 229 -11.00 1.56 -5.74
N VAL A 230 -9.92 1.28 -6.45
CA VAL A 230 -8.57 1.78 -6.13
C VAL A 230 -8.31 3.01 -6.99
N LEU A 231 -8.08 4.16 -6.34
CA LEU A 231 -7.85 5.45 -6.99
C LEU A 231 -6.37 5.77 -7.20
N ALA A 232 -5.47 5.16 -6.43
CA ALA A 232 -4.01 5.25 -6.49
C ALA A 232 -3.39 3.93 -6.04
N PRO A 233 -2.11 3.63 -6.32
CA PRO A 233 -1.12 4.49 -6.97
C PRO A 233 -1.28 4.58 -8.49
N PHE A 234 -0.68 5.63 -9.08
CA PHE A 234 -0.65 5.82 -10.53
C PHE A 234 0.58 5.18 -11.19
N ALA A 235 1.59 4.85 -10.40
CA ALA A 235 2.83 4.21 -10.84
C ALA A 235 3.02 2.87 -10.13
N ASP A 236 3.69 1.92 -10.80
CA ASP A 236 3.98 0.60 -10.24
C ASP A 236 5.02 0.63 -9.12
N SER A 237 5.84 1.69 -9.03
CA SER A 237 6.87 1.86 -8.00
C SER A 237 7.23 3.33 -7.79
N ASP A 238 7.64 3.67 -6.57
CA ASP A 238 8.18 4.97 -6.18
C ASP A 238 9.35 4.78 -5.20
N SER A 239 10.27 5.72 -5.16
CA SER A 239 11.37 5.74 -4.19
C SER A 239 10.88 6.05 -2.76
N ASN A 240 9.78 6.76 -2.63
CA ASN A 240 9.03 6.94 -1.39
C ASN A 240 7.86 5.95 -1.37
N LEU A 241 7.98 4.94 -0.51
CA LEU A 241 7.01 3.85 -0.43
C LEU A 241 5.60 4.32 -0.02
N ASN A 242 5.47 5.47 0.64
CA ASN A 242 4.16 6.06 0.95
C ASN A 242 3.39 6.44 -0.32
N ASN A 243 4.11 6.86 -1.39
CA ASN A 243 3.50 7.27 -2.65
C ASN A 243 2.97 6.10 -3.50
N VAL A 244 3.25 4.85 -3.10
CA VAL A 244 2.62 3.67 -3.71
C VAL A 244 1.41 3.17 -2.91
N SER A 245 0.94 3.91 -1.92
CA SER A 245 -0.25 3.54 -1.14
C SER A 245 -1.47 3.34 -2.03
N ALA A 246 -2.10 2.18 -1.87
CA ALA A 246 -3.41 1.92 -2.46
C ALA A 246 -4.45 2.83 -1.77
N VAL A 247 -4.92 3.83 -2.49
CA VAL A 247 -6.04 4.67 -2.05
C VAL A 247 -7.33 3.99 -2.44
N VAL A 248 -8.11 3.56 -1.44
CA VAL A 248 -9.33 2.79 -1.65
C VAL A 248 -10.55 3.65 -1.38
N ARG A 249 -11.46 3.71 -2.34
CA ARG A 249 -12.78 4.32 -2.20
C ARG A 249 -13.83 3.22 -2.12
N ILE A 250 -14.68 3.29 -1.09
CA ILE A 250 -15.82 2.41 -0.92
C ILE A 250 -17.08 3.27 -1.05
N THR A 251 -17.92 2.95 -2.02
CA THR A 251 -19.23 3.55 -2.19
C THR A 251 -20.29 2.54 -1.77
N TYR A 252 -21.13 2.89 -0.81
CA TYR A 252 -22.25 2.09 -0.35
C TYR A 252 -23.56 2.88 -0.48
N GLY A 253 -24.24 2.69 -1.60
CA GLY A 253 -25.37 3.52 -1.97
C GLY A 253 -24.98 5.00 -2.09
N LYS A 254 -25.41 5.82 -1.14
CA LYS A 254 -25.04 7.26 -1.06
C LYS A 254 -23.89 7.56 -0.10
N THR A 255 -23.44 6.57 0.66
CA THR A 255 -22.33 6.73 1.61
C THR A 255 -21.01 6.44 0.91
N VAL A 256 -20.04 7.33 1.06
CA VAL A 256 -18.71 7.21 0.49
C VAL A 256 -17.66 7.25 1.60
N MET A 257 -16.73 6.30 1.55
CA MET A 257 -15.60 6.22 2.48
C MET A 257 -14.29 6.18 1.69
N LEU A 258 -13.28 6.90 2.17
CA LEU A 258 -11.97 7.00 1.55
C LEU A 258 -10.86 6.58 2.52
N PHE A 259 -10.04 5.62 2.09
CA PHE A 259 -8.87 5.11 2.81
C PHE A 259 -7.63 5.48 2.02
N THR A 260 -6.73 6.25 2.58
CA THR A 260 -5.61 6.82 1.84
C THR A 260 -4.28 6.11 2.10
N GLY A 261 -4.25 5.13 3.04
CA GLY A 261 -2.98 4.60 3.54
C GLY A 261 -2.08 5.75 4.00
N ASP A 262 -0.85 5.76 3.53
CA ASP A 262 0.13 6.81 3.82
C ASP A 262 0.44 7.71 2.62
N ALA A 263 -0.46 7.74 1.62
CA ALA A 263 -0.31 8.59 0.45
C ALA A 263 0.00 10.04 0.85
N GLU A 264 1.08 10.58 0.31
CA GLU A 264 1.53 11.94 0.62
C GLU A 264 1.01 12.97 -0.40
N LYS A 265 1.29 14.25 -0.14
CA LYS A 265 0.81 15.39 -0.95
C LYS A 265 1.01 15.26 -2.45
N VAL A 266 2.03 14.50 -2.88
CA VAL A 266 2.29 14.23 -4.32
C VAL A 266 1.13 13.43 -4.92
N ILE A 267 0.68 12.40 -4.22
CA ILE A 267 -0.45 11.55 -4.66
C ILE A 267 -1.77 12.27 -4.46
N GLU A 268 -1.95 12.97 -3.33
CA GLU A 268 -3.13 13.79 -3.06
C GLU A 268 -3.40 14.79 -4.18
N ASN A 269 -2.36 15.48 -4.67
CA ASN A 269 -2.47 16.44 -5.78
C ASN A 269 -2.92 15.77 -7.09
N GLN A 270 -2.53 14.52 -7.34
CA GLN A 270 -2.96 13.77 -8.52
C GLN A 270 -4.43 13.34 -8.40
N LEU A 271 -4.91 13.15 -7.18
CA LEU A 271 -6.28 12.71 -6.88
C LEU A 271 -7.33 13.84 -6.94
N LEU A 272 -6.93 15.12 -6.89
CA LEU A 272 -7.86 16.26 -6.76
C LEU A 272 -9.01 16.28 -7.79
N ASN A 273 -8.79 15.69 -8.99
CA ASN A 273 -9.79 15.65 -10.06
C ASN A 273 -10.43 14.25 -10.24
N SER A 274 -10.25 13.34 -9.27
CA SER A 274 -10.69 11.94 -9.37
C SER A 274 -11.99 11.64 -8.64
N GLY A 275 -12.77 12.67 -8.26
CA GLY A 275 -14.03 12.47 -7.52
C GLY A 275 -13.77 11.84 -6.16
N ILE A 276 -12.94 12.49 -5.34
CA ILE A 276 -12.49 12.01 -4.03
C ILE A 276 -13.37 12.47 -2.86
N ASP A 277 -14.49 13.13 -3.14
CA ASP A 277 -15.46 13.49 -2.09
C ASP A 277 -15.89 12.25 -1.30
N ALA A 278 -15.89 12.34 0.02
CA ALA A 278 -16.21 11.21 0.89
C ALA A 278 -16.76 11.67 2.23
N ASP A 279 -17.74 10.94 2.75
CA ASP A 279 -18.38 11.21 4.05
C ASP A 279 -17.46 10.83 5.21
N VAL A 280 -16.69 9.74 5.03
CA VAL A 280 -15.74 9.23 6.03
C VAL A 280 -14.36 9.14 5.42
N LEU A 281 -13.39 9.77 6.06
CA LEU A 281 -11.98 9.73 5.68
C LEU A 281 -11.16 9.00 6.73
N LYS A 282 -10.43 7.93 6.34
CA LYS A 282 -9.26 7.48 7.07
C LYS A 282 -8.12 8.44 6.75
N VAL A 283 -7.73 9.24 7.72
CA VAL A 283 -6.70 10.29 7.56
C VAL A 283 -5.35 9.66 7.20
N GLY A 284 -4.69 10.23 6.21
CA GLY A 284 -3.43 9.72 5.67
C GLY A 284 -2.28 9.80 6.67
N HIS A 285 -1.42 8.79 6.63
CA HIS A 285 -0.12 8.72 7.31
C HIS A 285 -0.22 9.07 8.79
N HIS A 286 -1.20 8.48 9.47
CA HIS A 286 -1.49 8.67 10.91
C HIS A 286 -1.64 10.14 11.34
N GLY A 287 -2.00 11.02 10.42
CA GLY A 287 -2.08 12.46 10.66
C GLY A 287 -0.74 13.21 10.55
N ALA A 288 0.24 12.64 9.82
CA ALA A 288 1.52 13.30 9.53
C ALA A 288 1.35 14.57 8.69
N GLY A 289 2.21 15.55 8.89
CA GLY A 289 2.20 16.79 8.11
C GLY A 289 2.66 16.64 6.65
N SER A 290 3.18 15.46 6.24
CA SER A 290 3.50 15.14 4.84
C SER A 290 2.28 14.76 4.01
N ALA A 291 1.18 14.39 4.67
CA ALA A 291 -0.12 14.05 4.08
C ALA A 291 -1.20 15.06 4.50
N SER A 292 -2.44 14.82 4.09
CA SER A 292 -3.63 15.58 4.47
C SER A 292 -3.51 17.07 4.18
N SER A 293 -3.08 17.42 2.95
CA SER A 293 -2.96 18.81 2.51
C SER A 293 -4.33 19.52 2.53
N SER A 294 -4.32 20.83 2.79
CA SER A 294 -5.57 21.64 2.86
C SER A 294 -6.39 21.53 1.56
N SER A 295 -5.73 21.48 0.37
CA SER A 295 -6.41 21.29 -0.91
C SER A 295 -7.09 19.93 -1.01
N PHE A 296 -6.42 18.87 -0.54
CA PHE A 296 -6.95 17.52 -0.55
C PHE A 296 -8.13 17.37 0.44
N ILE A 297 -7.97 17.80 1.69
CA ILE A 297 -9.02 17.71 2.70
C ILE A 297 -10.25 18.53 2.30
N LYS A 298 -10.07 19.72 1.69
CA LYS A 298 -11.18 20.52 1.14
C LYS A 298 -11.88 19.83 -0.04
N ALA A 299 -11.16 19.08 -0.86
CA ALA A 299 -11.73 18.32 -1.97
C ALA A 299 -12.47 17.06 -1.48
N VAL A 300 -11.96 16.39 -0.44
CA VAL A 300 -12.64 15.24 0.19
C VAL A 300 -13.85 15.72 0.98
N SER A 301 -13.74 16.83 1.70
CA SER A 301 -14.81 17.45 2.53
C SER A 301 -15.51 16.44 3.45
N PRO A 302 -14.78 15.69 4.30
CA PRO A 302 -15.36 14.63 5.09
C PRO A 302 -16.24 15.16 6.23
N ASP A 303 -17.36 14.49 6.50
CA ASP A 303 -18.15 14.70 7.71
C ASP A 303 -17.43 14.06 8.93
N ILE A 304 -16.73 12.92 8.70
CA ILE A 304 -16.02 12.15 9.73
C ILE A 304 -14.59 11.90 9.29
N ALA A 305 -13.64 12.19 10.17
CA ALA A 305 -12.21 11.90 9.96
C ALA A 305 -11.71 10.97 11.06
N VAL A 306 -11.21 9.78 10.68
CA VAL A 306 -10.63 8.82 11.63
C VAL A 306 -9.12 8.77 11.47
N ILE A 307 -8.39 8.92 12.57
CA ILE A 307 -6.93 8.87 12.62
C ILE A 307 -6.53 7.61 13.40
N SER A 308 -5.96 6.62 12.71
CA SER A 308 -5.27 5.51 13.36
C SER A 308 -3.89 5.98 13.78
N VAL A 309 -3.64 6.02 15.07
CA VAL A 309 -2.43 6.60 15.66
C VAL A 309 -2.21 6.02 17.05
N GLY A 310 -0.97 5.89 17.48
CA GLY A 310 -0.62 5.30 18.78
C GLY A 310 -0.49 6.34 19.88
N GLU A 311 -0.98 6.01 21.08
CA GLU A 311 -0.79 6.80 22.28
C GLU A 311 0.71 7.01 22.56
N GLY A 312 1.11 8.26 22.82
CA GLY A 312 2.49 8.61 23.15
C GLY A 312 3.50 8.32 22.04
N ASN A 313 3.07 8.26 20.77
CA ASN A 313 3.96 7.99 19.65
C ASN A 313 5.09 9.01 19.55
N SER A 314 6.27 8.55 19.13
CA SER A 314 7.48 9.39 19.03
C SER A 314 7.52 10.30 17.79
N TYR A 315 6.55 10.17 16.88
CA TYR A 315 6.47 10.95 15.65
C TYR A 315 5.76 12.30 15.85
N GLY A 316 5.05 12.46 16.97
CA GLY A 316 4.22 13.63 17.24
C GLY A 316 2.91 13.67 16.43
N HIS A 317 2.49 12.50 15.93
CA HIS A 317 1.23 12.36 15.21
C HIS A 317 0.03 12.29 16.18
N PRO A 318 -1.15 12.80 15.77
CA PRO A 318 -1.35 13.63 14.59
C PRO A 318 -0.75 15.02 14.77
N HIS A 319 -0.22 15.61 13.70
CA HIS A 319 0.31 16.96 13.73
C HIS A 319 -0.82 18.01 13.92
N ALA A 320 -0.50 19.09 14.63
CA ALA A 320 -1.46 20.15 14.91
C ALA A 320 -2.05 20.78 13.63
N ASP A 321 -1.22 20.92 12.58
CA ASP A 321 -1.67 21.45 11.29
C ASP A 321 -2.71 20.53 10.62
N THR A 322 -2.54 19.22 10.71
CA THR A 322 -3.52 18.25 10.18
C THR A 322 -4.85 18.38 10.93
N LEU A 323 -4.81 18.46 12.25
CA LEU A 323 -6.02 18.66 13.07
C LEU A 323 -6.71 20.00 12.75
N ALA A 324 -5.92 21.07 12.55
CA ALA A 324 -6.45 22.37 12.19
C ALA A 324 -7.17 22.37 10.83
N ILE A 325 -6.59 21.71 9.82
CA ILE A 325 -7.19 21.57 8.49
C ILE A 325 -8.50 20.76 8.54
N LEU A 326 -8.54 19.66 9.30
CA LEU A 326 -9.76 18.86 9.48
C LEU A 326 -10.86 19.65 10.19
N ASN A 327 -10.51 20.45 11.22
CA ASN A 327 -11.46 21.35 11.87
C ASN A 327 -11.96 22.46 10.94
N GLU A 328 -11.09 23.01 10.06
CA GLU A 328 -11.47 24.07 9.12
C GLU A 328 -12.60 23.61 8.18
N VAL A 329 -12.63 22.35 7.80
CA VAL A 329 -13.72 21.78 6.97
C VAL A 329 -14.91 21.28 7.79
N GLY A 330 -14.82 21.31 9.12
CA GLY A 330 -15.92 20.95 10.03
C GLY A 330 -16.06 19.45 10.26
N ALA A 331 -15.01 18.65 10.01
CA ALA A 331 -15.04 17.22 10.23
C ALA A 331 -15.07 16.86 11.73
N ASP A 332 -15.91 15.90 12.10
CA ASP A 332 -15.83 15.24 13.40
C ASP A 332 -14.61 14.32 13.43
N ILE A 333 -13.68 14.57 14.35
CA ILE A 333 -12.39 13.86 14.43
C ILE A 333 -12.47 12.75 15.47
N TYR A 334 -12.03 11.54 15.08
CA TYR A 334 -11.90 10.38 15.96
C TYR A 334 -10.47 9.85 15.89
N ARG A 335 -9.91 9.45 17.06
CA ARG A 335 -8.52 9.05 17.17
C ARG A 335 -8.39 7.76 17.97
N THR A 336 -7.63 6.78 17.44
CA THR A 336 -7.45 5.50 18.15
C THR A 336 -6.61 5.63 19.42
N ASP A 337 -5.67 6.56 19.49
CA ASP A 337 -4.85 6.82 20.68
C ASP A 337 -5.62 7.42 21.87
N GLU A 338 -6.79 8.05 21.62
CA GLU A 338 -7.65 8.62 22.67
C GLU A 338 -8.83 7.72 23.01
N GLN A 339 -9.30 6.90 22.06
CA GLN A 339 -10.61 6.24 22.15
C GLN A 339 -10.56 4.73 21.98
N GLY A 340 -9.36 4.18 21.69
CA GLY A 340 -9.22 2.79 21.28
C GLY A 340 -9.83 2.52 19.90
N THR A 341 -10.27 1.31 19.66
CA THR A 341 -10.94 0.97 18.39
C THR A 341 -12.19 1.82 18.17
N VAL A 342 -12.30 2.41 16.98
CA VAL A 342 -13.42 3.26 16.55
C VAL A 342 -14.26 2.49 15.54
N VAL A 343 -15.58 2.44 15.72
CA VAL A 343 -16.48 1.75 14.78
C VAL A 343 -17.43 2.76 14.15
N VAL A 344 -17.32 2.90 12.82
CA VAL A 344 -18.24 3.69 12.00
C VAL A 344 -19.26 2.77 11.37
N THR A 345 -20.55 3.04 11.59
CA THR A 345 -21.67 2.29 10.99
C THR A 345 -22.43 3.19 10.03
N ALA A 346 -22.68 2.69 8.82
CA ALA A 346 -23.40 3.42 7.78
C ALA A 346 -24.45 2.57 7.09
N ASP A 347 -25.52 3.21 6.63
CA ASP A 347 -26.48 2.62 5.71
C ASP A 347 -26.34 3.21 4.29
N GLN A 348 -27.12 2.68 3.35
CA GLN A 348 -27.12 3.11 1.94
C GLN A 348 -27.64 4.54 1.72
N ASN A 349 -28.24 5.16 2.73
CA ASN A 349 -28.89 6.46 2.63
C ASN A 349 -28.09 7.59 3.29
N LYS A 350 -26.80 7.34 3.58
CA LYS A 350 -25.90 8.29 4.26
C LYS A 350 -26.28 8.54 5.74
N LYS A 351 -26.93 7.56 6.41
CA LYS A 351 -27.09 7.60 7.85
C LYS A 351 -25.84 6.98 8.47
N ILE A 352 -24.97 7.83 8.99
CA ILE A 352 -23.69 7.42 9.57
C ILE A 352 -23.72 7.66 11.08
N THR A 353 -23.18 6.72 11.84
CA THR A 353 -23.02 6.81 13.30
C THR A 353 -21.66 6.27 13.69
N VAL A 354 -21.09 6.83 14.76
CA VAL A 354 -19.82 6.38 15.33
C VAL A 354 -20.08 5.95 16.78
N ASP A 355 -19.46 4.86 17.21
CA ASP A 355 -19.62 4.30 18.56
C ASP A 355 -18.91 5.13 19.65
N LYS A 356 -18.15 6.13 19.27
CA LYS A 356 -17.41 7.05 20.14
C LYS A 356 -17.96 8.48 20.06
N LYS A 357 -17.48 9.33 20.96
CA LYS A 357 -17.66 10.78 20.85
C LYS A 357 -16.46 11.36 20.09
N ALA A 358 -16.72 12.34 19.22
CA ALA A 358 -15.65 13.05 18.53
C ALA A 358 -14.65 13.66 19.54
N SER A 359 -13.38 13.62 19.17
CA SER A 359 -12.31 14.22 19.96
C SER A 359 -12.53 15.73 20.03
N THR A 360 -12.54 16.27 21.25
CA THR A 360 -12.54 17.73 21.40
C THR A 360 -11.14 18.24 21.13
N VAL A 361 -10.96 18.99 20.04
CA VAL A 361 -9.71 19.73 19.85
C VAL A 361 -9.58 20.71 20.99
N LYS A 362 -8.61 20.48 21.89
CA LYS A 362 -8.31 21.46 22.92
C LYS A 362 -7.92 22.75 22.23
N GLU A 363 -8.63 23.83 22.52
CA GLU A 363 -8.43 25.19 21.99
C GLU A 363 -7.06 25.82 22.35
N ASN A 364 -6.00 25.02 22.45
CA ASN A 364 -4.66 25.45 22.82
C ASN A 364 -3.68 25.45 21.65
N ALA A 365 -4.14 25.29 20.39
CA ALA A 365 -3.32 25.67 19.27
C ALA A 365 -3.35 27.22 19.16
N PRO A 366 -2.19 27.91 19.12
CA PRO A 366 -2.20 29.34 18.84
C PRO A 366 -2.89 29.57 17.50
N PRO A 367 -3.73 30.64 17.37
CA PRO A 367 -4.49 30.85 16.15
C PRO A 367 -3.53 30.93 14.96
N VAL A 368 -3.77 30.05 13.96
CA VAL A 368 -3.15 30.18 12.65
C VAL A 368 -3.62 31.52 12.10
N VAL A 369 -2.73 32.50 12.05
CA VAL A 369 -3.01 33.80 11.43
C VAL A 369 -3.10 33.55 9.93
N VAL A 370 -4.32 33.35 9.44
CA VAL A 370 -4.61 33.39 8.00
C VAL A 370 -4.40 34.81 7.56
N GLN A 371 -3.28 35.11 6.90
CA GLN A 371 -3.06 36.37 6.25
C GLN A 371 -3.97 36.44 5.03
N THR A 372 -5.08 37.13 5.14
CA THR A 372 -5.84 37.68 4.01
C THR A 372 -4.92 38.63 3.21
N PRO A 373 -5.00 38.69 1.89
CA PRO A 373 -4.23 39.65 1.11
C PRO A 373 -4.78 41.05 1.39
N VAL A 374 -4.01 41.87 2.11
CA VAL A 374 -4.24 43.31 2.21
C VAL A 374 -3.30 44.02 1.25
N GLU A 375 -3.89 44.97 0.53
CA GLU A 375 -3.26 45.87 -0.41
C GLU A 375 -1.98 46.54 0.10
N LYS A 376 -1.09 46.76 -0.87
CA LYS A 376 0.13 47.55 -0.86
C LYS A 376 0.15 48.73 0.09
N ILE A 377 1.08 48.72 1.04
CA ILE A 377 1.71 49.94 1.59
C ILE A 377 3.21 49.63 1.78
N GLU A 378 4.01 50.61 1.36
CA GLU A 378 5.46 50.59 1.19
C GLU A 378 6.25 50.47 2.50
N ASP A 379 7.42 49.81 2.36
CA ASP A 379 8.69 49.93 3.07
C ASP A 379 8.71 49.79 4.61
N ASN A 380 9.13 48.61 5.10
CA ASN A 380 10.34 48.52 5.91
C ASN A 380 10.84 47.06 6.02
N GLU A 381 12.11 46.86 5.67
CA GLU A 381 12.79 45.58 5.72
C GLU A 381 12.89 45.01 7.14
N THR A 382 12.44 43.76 7.35
CA THR A 382 13.06 42.88 8.33
C THR A 382 12.96 41.43 7.86
N SER A 383 14.09 40.88 7.45
CA SER A 383 14.37 39.63 6.83
C SER A 383 14.22 38.41 7.77
N VAL A 384 13.16 37.63 7.70
CA VAL A 384 13.08 36.31 8.34
C VAL A 384 12.57 35.20 7.40
N SER A 385 11.84 35.48 6.33
CA SER A 385 11.28 34.44 5.44
C SER A 385 12.20 33.98 4.29
N ASP A 386 13.35 34.62 4.08
CA ASP A 386 14.25 34.36 2.94
C ASP A 386 15.33 33.30 3.23
N ASN A 387 15.43 32.79 4.44
CA ASN A 387 16.49 31.84 4.81
C ASN A 387 16.14 30.37 4.58
N GLN A 388 14.88 29.99 4.62
CA GLN A 388 14.47 28.57 4.55
C GLN A 388 14.56 27.95 3.15
N SER A 389 14.43 28.76 2.10
CA SER A 389 14.59 28.35 0.70
C SER A 389 16.06 28.37 0.22
N LYS A 390 16.99 28.88 1.03
CA LYS A 390 18.41 28.98 0.65
C LYS A 390 19.06 27.60 0.51
N THR A 391 19.81 27.41 -0.59
CA THR A 391 20.58 26.20 -0.84
C THR A 391 21.72 26.07 0.16
N VAL A 392 21.75 24.94 0.83
CA VAL A 392 22.82 24.45 1.70
C VAL A 392 23.29 23.08 1.22
N TYR A 393 24.31 22.51 1.83
CA TYR A 393 24.91 21.26 1.37
C TYR A 393 25.04 20.28 2.52
N ARG A 394 24.78 19.02 2.27
CA ARG A 394 24.96 17.94 3.23
C ARG A 394 25.93 16.88 2.71
N THR A 395 26.45 16.06 3.60
CA THR A 395 27.17 14.83 3.25
C THR A 395 26.25 13.63 3.32
N LYS A 396 26.61 12.52 2.68
CA LYS A 396 25.79 11.32 2.61
C LYS A 396 25.44 10.73 4.00
N THR A 397 26.32 10.89 4.99
CA THR A 397 26.20 10.30 6.33
C THR A 397 26.33 11.29 7.47
N GLY A 398 26.51 12.59 7.15
CA GLY A 398 26.70 13.65 8.15
C GLY A 398 25.39 14.05 8.82
N LYS A 399 25.49 14.44 10.10
CA LYS A 399 24.35 14.95 10.89
C LYS A 399 24.20 16.47 10.83
N LYS A 400 24.91 17.14 9.90
CA LYS A 400 24.90 18.61 9.77
C LYS A 400 24.84 19.03 8.31
N TYR A 401 24.22 20.21 8.08
CA TYR A 401 24.26 20.88 6.78
C TYR A 401 25.21 22.09 6.83
N HIS A 402 25.73 22.48 5.67
CA HIS A 402 26.88 23.36 5.52
C HIS A 402 26.63 24.41 4.42
N ARG A 403 27.39 25.50 4.45
CA ARG A 403 27.55 26.38 3.27
C ARG A 403 28.42 25.71 2.22
N SER A 404 28.29 26.14 0.97
CA SER A 404 29.23 25.80 -0.11
C SER A 404 30.67 26.12 0.31
N GLY A 405 31.60 25.22 -0.01
CA GLY A 405 33.02 25.41 0.32
C GLY A 405 33.45 25.16 1.78
N CYS A 406 32.57 24.64 2.62
CA CYS A 406 32.94 24.28 3.99
C CYS A 406 33.97 23.15 4.01
N SER A 407 35.07 23.33 4.78
CA SER A 407 36.16 22.35 4.90
C SER A 407 35.74 20.98 5.45
N TYR A 408 34.62 20.90 6.15
CA TYR A 408 34.01 19.65 6.65
C TYR A 408 33.09 18.96 5.64
N LEU A 409 32.84 19.58 4.48
CA LEU A 409 31.95 19.06 3.45
C LEU A 409 32.72 18.11 2.51
N LYS A 410 32.82 16.82 2.88
CA LYS A 410 33.55 15.80 2.10
C LYS A 410 32.80 15.32 0.84
N SER A 411 31.51 15.60 0.73
CA SER A 411 30.70 15.38 -0.44
C SER A 411 29.58 16.43 -0.47
N THR A 412 29.21 16.92 -1.66
CA THR A 412 28.27 18.02 -1.83
C THR A 412 26.95 17.50 -2.38
N ILE A 413 25.98 17.27 -1.50
CA ILE A 413 24.59 17.02 -1.89
C ILE A 413 23.83 18.30 -1.61
N PRO A 414 23.36 19.04 -2.64
CA PRO A 414 22.58 20.24 -2.44
C PRO A 414 21.24 19.90 -1.79
N THR A 415 20.78 20.77 -0.90
CA THR A 415 19.48 20.68 -0.23
C THR A 415 19.10 22.09 0.21
N THR A 416 17.85 22.34 0.55
CA THR A 416 17.43 23.60 1.17
C THR A 416 17.59 23.53 2.68
N VAL A 417 17.58 24.69 3.35
CA VAL A 417 17.60 24.75 4.83
C VAL A 417 16.43 23.96 5.40
N ASN A 418 15.24 24.12 4.83
CA ASN A 418 14.03 23.43 5.28
C ASN A 418 14.16 21.91 5.13
N GLU A 419 14.58 21.42 3.98
CA GLU A 419 14.80 19.99 3.76
C GLU A 419 15.85 19.40 4.69
N ALA A 420 16.94 20.12 4.93
CA ALA A 420 18.00 19.69 5.86
C ALA A 420 17.46 19.58 7.31
N GLN A 421 16.60 20.50 7.73
CA GLN A 421 15.97 20.48 9.05
C GLN A 421 14.94 19.34 9.17
N VAL A 422 14.15 19.11 8.14
CA VAL A 422 13.21 17.95 8.04
C VAL A 422 13.96 16.62 8.14
N MET A 423 15.18 16.55 7.58
CA MET A 423 16.06 15.38 7.72
C MET A 423 16.74 15.27 9.11
N GLY A 424 16.40 16.14 10.06
CA GLY A 424 17.02 16.17 11.38
C GLY A 424 18.47 16.64 11.39
N LEU A 425 18.94 17.32 10.32
CA LEU A 425 20.30 17.83 10.23
C LEU A 425 20.42 19.17 10.94
N GLY A 426 21.37 19.30 11.84
CA GLY A 426 21.69 20.59 12.47
C GLY A 426 22.63 21.45 11.61
N PRO A 427 22.66 22.79 11.82
CA PRO A 427 23.62 23.64 11.14
C PRO A 427 25.07 23.37 11.60
N CYS A 428 25.99 23.44 10.67
CA CYS A 428 27.41 23.32 10.98
C CYS A 428 27.90 24.54 11.78
N SER A 429 28.46 24.32 12.96
CA SER A 429 28.99 25.40 13.83
C SER A 429 30.24 26.09 13.30
N VAL A 430 30.92 25.50 12.30
CA VAL A 430 32.14 26.06 11.72
C VAL A 430 31.83 27.03 10.59
N CYS A 431 30.95 26.66 9.66
CA CYS A 431 30.63 27.52 8.52
C CYS A 431 29.34 28.35 8.70
N ASN A 432 28.62 28.19 9.80
CA ASN A 432 27.37 28.91 10.13
C ASN A 432 26.46 29.08 8.91
N PRO A 433 25.88 27.99 8.36
CA PRO A 433 24.93 28.11 7.27
C PRO A 433 23.63 28.82 7.70
N PRO A 434 22.79 29.30 6.79
CA PRO A 434 21.49 29.86 7.13
C PRO A 434 20.71 28.89 8.03
N ARG A 435 19.85 29.43 8.90
CA ARG A 435 19.00 28.66 9.82
C ARG A 435 17.55 28.88 9.51
#